data_9c4dfe8fade6b288613c7e26897c1a77
#
_entry.id   9c4dfe8fade6b288613c7e26897c1a77
#
_cell.length_a   1.000
_cell.length_b   1.000
_cell.length_c   1.000
_cell.angle_alpha   90.00
_cell.angle_beta   90.00
_cell.angle_gamma   90.00
#
_symmetry.space_group_name_H-M   'P 1'
#
loop_
_entity.id
_entity.type
_entity.pdbx_description
1 polymer ?
#
loop_
_entity_poly.entity_id
_entity_poly.type
_entity_poly.pdbx_seq_one_letter_code
_entity_poly.pdbx_strand_id
1 'polypeptide(L)'
;MIKIKSTESLKVREQMVDMHQFFIDKIDEAVESQRYIEASWLIYSCIENRFFRILQKYKKQCKYCKGKSKCKKNRNELAISTKIACVERLCENNVECLSKSFKSEQINEIKLWVKERNKMMHDLLSLSTYENMDDRFKESAIKGQSLLSDLYKSCTKFRKIFYSDNYEFVFPEIAMEGCRCKNSNNEK
;
A
#
# COMPACT_ATOMS: atom_id res chain seq x y z
N MET A 1 20.17 14.72 13.96
CA MET A 1 18.70 14.84 14.09
C MET A 1 18.15 15.42 12.78
N ILE A 2 17.59 14.62 11.90
CA ILE A 2 17.04 15.09 10.63
C ILE A 2 15.55 15.28 10.87
N LYS A 3 15.11 16.51 11.17
CA LYS A 3 13.69 16.87 11.14
C LYS A 3 13.24 16.82 9.69
N ILE A 4 12.54 15.76 9.30
CA ILE A 4 11.85 15.73 8.01
C ILE A 4 10.59 16.60 8.17
N LYS A 5 10.76 17.91 7.96
CA LYS A 5 9.59 18.78 7.79
C LYS A 5 8.86 18.31 6.54
N SER A 6 7.58 18.01 6.67
CA SER A 6 6.72 17.78 5.52
C SER A 6 6.76 19.01 4.62
N THR A 7 7.34 18.87 3.43
CA THR A 7 7.43 19.95 2.43
C THR A 7 6.13 20.11 1.63
N GLU A 8 5.11 19.30 1.94
CA GLU A 8 3.80 19.45 1.32
C GLU A 8 3.09 20.68 1.88
N SER A 9 2.71 21.60 1.00
CA SER A 9 1.90 22.76 1.38
C SER A 9 0.54 22.31 1.93
N LEU A 10 -0.08 23.09 2.81
CA LEU A 10 -1.43 22.83 3.34
C LEU A 10 -2.42 22.56 2.21
N LYS A 11 -2.36 23.33 1.13
CA LYS A 11 -3.22 23.20 -0.05
C LYS A 11 -3.10 21.81 -0.71
N VAL A 12 -1.88 21.27 -0.83
CA VAL A 12 -1.67 19.91 -1.38
C VAL A 12 -2.25 18.86 -0.45
N ARG A 13 -2.17 19.06 0.87
CA ARG A 13 -2.77 18.13 1.85
C ARG A 13 -4.29 18.13 1.79
N GLU A 14 -4.91 19.30 1.68
CA GLU A 14 -6.36 19.45 1.50
C GLU A 14 -6.81 18.73 0.24
N GLN A 15 -6.21 19.03 -0.91
CA GLN A 15 -6.52 18.34 -2.18
C GLN A 15 -6.37 16.82 -2.08
N MET A 16 -5.44 16.32 -1.29
CA MET A 16 -5.25 14.88 -1.09
C MET A 16 -6.31 14.25 -0.20
N VAL A 17 -6.80 15.00 0.80
CA VAL A 17 -7.93 14.57 1.65
C VAL A 17 -9.19 14.50 0.81
N ASP A 18 -9.48 15.54 0.03
CA ASP A 18 -10.64 15.61 -0.85
C ASP A 18 -10.63 14.48 -1.89
N MET A 19 -9.48 14.22 -2.50
CA MET A 19 -9.33 13.11 -3.45
C MET A 19 -9.58 11.76 -2.78
N HIS A 20 -9.15 11.57 -1.55
CA HIS A 20 -9.41 10.31 -0.84
C HIS A 20 -10.87 10.14 -0.50
N GLN A 21 -11.53 11.19 -0.03
CA GLN A 21 -12.96 11.14 0.24
C GLN A 21 -13.73 10.84 -1.05
N PHE A 22 -13.39 11.53 -2.14
CA PHE A 22 -13.97 11.25 -3.45
C PHE A 22 -13.90 9.77 -3.85
N PHE A 23 -12.76 9.10 -3.62
CA PHE A 23 -12.64 7.67 -3.94
C PHE A 23 -13.45 6.78 -2.99
N ILE A 24 -13.58 7.14 -1.71
CA ILE A 24 -14.43 6.42 -0.77
C ILE A 24 -15.90 6.53 -1.22
N ASP A 25 -16.36 7.75 -1.52
CA ASP A 25 -17.72 7.99 -1.99
C ASP A 25 -18.03 7.22 -3.29
N LYS A 26 -17.03 7.14 -4.21
CA LYS A 26 -17.17 6.34 -5.43
C LYS A 26 -17.21 4.83 -5.19
N ILE A 27 -16.49 4.33 -4.18
CA ILE A 27 -16.57 2.92 -3.79
C ILE A 27 -17.96 2.62 -3.22
N ASP A 28 -18.46 3.46 -2.35
CA ASP A 28 -19.77 3.29 -1.71
C ASP A 28 -20.88 3.36 -2.77
N GLU A 29 -20.85 4.35 -3.67
CA GLU A 29 -21.77 4.45 -4.81
C GLU A 29 -21.74 3.20 -5.70
N ALA A 30 -20.54 2.67 -5.98
CA ALA A 30 -20.41 1.48 -6.81
C ALA A 30 -20.97 0.23 -6.13
N VAL A 31 -20.79 0.08 -4.82
CA VAL A 31 -21.34 -1.04 -4.03
C VAL A 31 -22.87 -0.94 -3.96
N GLU A 32 -23.43 0.25 -3.65
CA GLU A 32 -24.87 0.50 -3.60
C GLU A 32 -25.54 0.25 -4.95
N SER A 33 -24.86 0.61 -6.04
CA SER A 33 -25.34 0.38 -7.41
C SER A 33 -25.03 -1.03 -7.94
N GLN A 34 -24.54 -1.93 -7.10
CA GLN A 34 -24.17 -3.32 -7.44
C GLN A 34 -23.07 -3.44 -8.53
N ARG A 35 -22.26 -2.39 -8.71
CA ARG A 35 -21.13 -2.37 -9.65
C ARG A 35 -19.86 -2.92 -8.96
N TYR A 36 -19.91 -4.18 -8.54
CA TYR A 36 -18.91 -4.80 -7.67
C TYR A 36 -17.51 -4.92 -8.29
N ILE A 37 -17.43 -5.10 -9.60
CA ILE A 37 -16.15 -5.10 -10.32
C ILE A 37 -15.48 -3.74 -10.22
N GLU A 38 -16.24 -2.66 -10.44
CA GLU A 38 -15.76 -1.28 -10.31
C GLU A 38 -15.32 -0.99 -8.88
N ALA A 39 -16.17 -1.32 -7.89
CA ALA A 39 -15.85 -1.16 -6.48
C ALA A 39 -14.54 -1.88 -6.11
N SER A 40 -14.40 -3.13 -6.53
CA SER A 40 -13.19 -3.93 -6.30
C SER A 40 -11.94 -3.32 -6.96
N TRP A 41 -12.09 -2.66 -8.09
CA TRP A 41 -11.00 -1.95 -8.78
C TRP A 41 -10.54 -0.69 -8.04
N LEU A 42 -11.51 0.10 -7.59
CA LEU A 42 -11.26 1.32 -6.81
C LEU A 42 -10.59 0.98 -5.47
N ILE A 43 -11.12 -0.04 -4.76
CA ILE A 43 -10.55 -0.53 -3.49
C ILE A 43 -9.09 -0.96 -3.68
N TYR A 44 -8.82 -1.77 -4.72
CA TYR A 44 -7.46 -2.22 -5.06
C TYR A 44 -6.51 -1.04 -5.27
N SER A 45 -6.94 -0.05 -6.04
CA SER A 45 -6.15 1.15 -6.33
C SER A 45 -5.88 1.98 -5.07
N CYS A 46 -6.87 2.09 -4.18
CA CYS A 46 -6.72 2.76 -2.90
C CYS A 46 -5.73 2.03 -1.99
N ILE A 47 -5.83 0.71 -1.87
CA ILE A 47 -4.90 -0.12 -1.09
C ILE A 47 -3.48 0.04 -1.64
N GLU A 48 -3.30 -0.10 -2.95
CA GLU A 48 -1.99 0.07 -3.61
C GLU A 48 -1.37 1.43 -3.32
N ASN A 49 -2.15 2.50 -3.43
CA ASN A 49 -1.69 3.85 -3.14
C ASN A 49 -1.26 4.01 -1.68
N ARG A 50 -1.94 3.37 -0.71
CA ARG A 50 -1.54 3.42 0.71
C ARG A 50 -0.20 2.77 0.95
N PHE A 51 0.01 1.57 0.46
CA PHE A 51 1.32 0.91 0.58
C PHE A 51 2.43 1.69 -0.14
N PHE A 52 2.14 2.22 -1.32
CA PHE A 52 3.06 3.09 -2.04
C PHE A 52 3.48 4.32 -1.20
N ARG A 53 2.53 5.02 -0.57
CA ARG A 53 2.81 6.19 0.25
C ARG A 53 3.61 5.88 1.50
N ILE A 54 3.36 4.73 2.13
CA ILE A 54 4.19 4.25 3.24
C ILE A 54 5.63 4.09 2.74
N LEU A 55 5.83 3.39 1.63
CA LEU A 55 7.15 3.15 1.06
C LEU A 55 7.86 4.42 0.60
N GLN A 56 7.11 5.45 0.17
CA GLN A 56 7.71 6.75 -0.16
C GLN A 56 8.41 7.40 1.04
N LYS A 57 7.89 7.21 2.28
CA LYS A 57 8.54 7.72 3.48
C LYS A 57 9.91 7.09 3.71
N TYR A 58 10.12 5.88 3.17
CA TYR A 58 11.37 5.12 3.25
C TYR A 58 12.24 5.23 1.99
N LYS A 59 11.90 6.11 1.04
CA LYS A 59 12.60 6.22 -0.25
C LYS A 59 14.10 6.53 -0.13
N LYS A 60 14.50 7.31 0.87
CA LYS A 60 15.90 7.74 1.07
C LYS A 60 16.76 6.71 1.82
N GLN A 61 16.24 5.52 2.08
CA GLN A 61 16.75 4.62 3.11
C GLN A 61 17.21 3.28 2.57
N CYS A 62 17.31 3.13 1.26
CA CYS A 62 17.91 1.95 0.71
C CYS A 62 19.40 1.92 1.09
N LYS A 63 19.83 0.86 1.79
CA LYS A 63 21.23 0.60 2.21
C LYS A 63 22.22 0.80 1.06
N TYR A 64 21.85 0.39 -0.14
CA TYR A 64 22.76 0.39 -1.29
C TYR A 64 22.77 1.70 -2.07
N CYS A 65 21.65 2.41 -2.16
CA CYS A 65 21.58 3.63 -2.96
C CYS A 65 21.42 4.92 -2.14
N LYS A 66 21.17 4.81 -0.83
CA LYS A 66 20.95 5.96 0.07
C LYS A 66 20.09 7.08 -0.57
N GLY A 67 19.10 6.69 -1.36
CA GLY A 67 18.21 7.62 -2.08
C GLY A 67 18.82 8.30 -3.31
N LYS A 68 20.02 7.91 -3.74
CA LYS A 68 20.62 8.46 -4.96
C LYS A 68 19.78 8.11 -6.20
N SER A 69 19.81 8.98 -7.21
CA SER A 69 19.04 8.87 -8.46
C SER A 69 19.27 7.57 -9.27
N LYS A 70 20.30 6.81 -8.94
CA LYS A 70 20.64 5.52 -9.54
C LYS A 70 19.67 4.37 -9.15
N CYS A 71 18.83 4.55 -8.13
CA CYS A 71 17.76 3.59 -7.85
C CYS A 71 16.66 3.76 -8.92
N LYS A 72 16.90 3.18 -10.10
CA LYS A 72 16.13 3.39 -11.33
C LYS A 72 14.72 2.78 -11.29
N LYS A 73 14.39 1.89 -10.36
CA LYS A 73 13.00 1.44 -10.21
C LYS A 73 12.19 2.49 -9.48
N ASN A 74 11.40 3.21 -10.26
CA ASN A 74 10.34 4.00 -9.70
C ASN A 74 9.43 3.06 -8.88
N ARG A 75 9.22 3.36 -7.59
CA ARG A 75 8.38 2.52 -6.71
C ARG A 75 6.93 2.46 -7.16
N ASN A 76 6.51 3.36 -8.03
CA ASN A 76 5.22 3.30 -8.71
C ASN A 76 5.10 2.04 -9.59
N GLU A 77 6.21 1.58 -10.16
CA GLU A 77 6.27 0.44 -11.08
C GLU A 77 6.34 -0.92 -10.36
N LEU A 78 6.45 -0.92 -9.03
CA LEU A 78 6.40 -2.17 -8.27
C LEU A 78 4.97 -2.70 -8.25
N ALA A 79 4.81 -3.99 -8.49
CA ALA A 79 3.54 -4.67 -8.28
C ALA A 79 3.06 -4.50 -6.84
N ILE A 80 1.75 -4.46 -6.62
CA ILE A 80 1.16 -4.30 -5.29
C ILE A 80 1.65 -5.38 -4.31
N SER A 81 1.78 -6.64 -4.77
CA SER A 81 2.32 -7.74 -3.96
C SER A 81 3.72 -7.44 -3.42
N THR A 82 4.58 -6.85 -4.25
CA THR A 82 5.92 -6.41 -3.83
C THR A 82 5.85 -5.24 -2.83
N LYS A 83 4.93 -4.29 -3.03
CA LYS A 83 4.72 -3.18 -2.08
C LYS A 83 4.29 -3.70 -0.71
N ILE A 84 3.34 -4.66 -0.68
CA ILE A 84 2.87 -5.29 0.55
C ILE A 84 4.02 -6.04 1.25
N ALA A 85 4.76 -6.89 0.53
CA ALA A 85 5.89 -7.64 1.06
C ALA A 85 6.99 -6.74 1.64
N CYS A 86 7.23 -5.58 1.02
CA CYS A 86 8.19 -4.61 1.55
C CYS A 86 7.73 -4.03 2.90
N VAL A 87 6.44 -3.69 3.04
CA VAL A 87 5.90 -3.15 4.31
C VAL A 87 5.88 -4.26 5.37
N GLU A 88 5.45 -5.47 5.02
CA GLU A 88 5.48 -6.66 5.88
C GLU A 88 6.87 -6.85 6.49
N ARG A 89 7.91 -6.88 5.66
CA ARG A 89 9.30 -7.01 6.10
C ARG A 89 9.76 -5.86 6.99
N LEU A 90 9.34 -4.63 6.72
CA LEU A 90 9.64 -3.50 7.58
C LEU A 90 8.98 -3.65 8.97
N CYS A 91 7.77 -4.21 9.03
CA CYS A 91 7.11 -4.52 10.29
C CYS A 91 7.86 -5.64 11.06
N GLU A 92 8.24 -6.73 10.38
CA GLU A 92 8.98 -7.85 10.94
C GLU A 92 10.36 -7.43 11.49
N ASN A 93 10.99 -6.45 10.88
CA ASN A 93 12.24 -5.88 11.36
C ASN A 93 12.04 -4.78 12.42
N ASN A 94 10.88 -4.75 13.06
CA ASN A 94 10.55 -3.90 14.20
C ASN A 94 10.75 -2.39 13.91
N VAL A 95 10.46 -1.95 12.68
CA VAL A 95 10.39 -0.52 12.42
C VAL A 95 9.21 0.05 13.22
N GLU A 96 9.53 0.69 14.32
CA GLU A 96 8.62 0.99 15.43
C GLU A 96 7.29 1.63 14.98
N CYS A 97 7.33 2.62 14.09
CA CYS A 97 6.10 3.26 13.61
C CYS A 97 5.24 2.33 12.76
N LEU A 98 5.83 1.33 12.10
CA LEU A 98 5.10 0.35 11.30
C LEU A 98 4.61 -0.80 12.17
N SER A 99 5.47 -1.43 12.96
CA SER A 99 5.10 -2.56 13.82
C SER A 99 4.04 -2.17 14.87
N LYS A 100 4.06 -0.93 15.37
CA LYS A 100 3.01 -0.40 16.24
C LYS A 100 1.70 -0.08 15.52
N SER A 101 1.72 0.13 14.21
CA SER A 101 0.56 0.60 13.45
C SER A 101 -0.14 -0.48 12.65
N PHE A 102 0.60 -1.46 12.15
CA PHE A 102 0.09 -2.52 11.30
C PHE A 102 0.23 -3.87 12.02
N LYS A 103 -0.86 -4.63 12.05
CA LYS A 103 -0.85 -6.01 12.54
C LYS A 103 -0.47 -6.95 11.39
N SER A 104 0.28 -8.00 11.68
CA SER A 104 0.67 -9.02 10.69
C SER A 104 -0.54 -9.69 10.05
N GLU A 105 -1.58 -9.95 10.84
CA GLU A 105 -2.83 -10.54 10.38
C GLU A 105 -3.51 -9.64 9.34
N GLN A 106 -3.58 -8.34 9.60
CA GLN A 106 -4.17 -7.36 8.67
C GLN A 106 -3.41 -7.32 7.33
N ILE A 107 -2.07 -7.31 7.38
CA ILE A 107 -1.25 -7.31 6.16
C ILE A 107 -1.49 -8.60 5.37
N ASN A 108 -1.57 -9.73 6.07
CA ASN A 108 -1.81 -11.03 5.45
C ASN A 108 -3.22 -11.11 4.81
N GLU A 109 -4.24 -10.62 5.47
CA GLU A 109 -5.61 -10.56 4.92
C GLU A 109 -5.68 -9.72 3.65
N ILE A 110 -5.02 -8.56 3.64
CA ILE A 110 -4.92 -7.71 2.43
C ILE A 110 -4.19 -8.45 1.32
N LYS A 111 -3.11 -9.15 1.64
CA LYS A 111 -2.31 -9.94 0.68
C LYS A 111 -3.14 -11.06 0.04
N LEU A 112 -3.91 -11.78 0.85
CA LEU A 112 -4.82 -12.82 0.38
C LEU A 112 -5.93 -12.23 -0.50
N TRP A 113 -6.57 -11.16 -0.06
CA TRP A 113 -7.60 -10.46 -0.82
C TRP A 113 -7.09 -9.98 -2.19
N VAL A 114 -5.91 -9.37 -2.23
CA VAL A 114 -5.29 -8.93 -3.50
C VAL A 114 -5.05 -10.11 -4.44
N LYS A 115 -4.58 -11.26 -3.91
CA LYS A 115 -4.36 -12.48 -4.70
C LYS A 115 -5.66 -13.02 -5.27
N GLU A 116 -6.69 -13.14 -4.44
CA GLU A 116 -8.02 -13.64 -4.84
C GLU A 116 -8.67 -12.72 -5.88
N ARG A 117 -8.66 -11.41 -5.62
CA ARG A 117 -9.17 -10.40 -6.55
C ARG A 117 -8.47 -10.48 -7.92
N ASN A 118 -7.14 -10.59 -7.94
CA ASN A 118 -6.41 -10.69 -9.20
C ASN A 118 -6.76 -11.98 -9.94
N LYS A 119 -6.93 -13.10 -9.22
CA LYS A 119 -7.40 -14.36 -9.83
C LYS A 119 -8.77 -14.16 -10.46
N MET A 120 -9.74 -13.58 -9.76
CA MET A 120 -11.07 -13.31 -10.30
C MET A 120 -11.03 -12.43 -11.56
N MET A 121 -10.17 -11.40 -11.57
CA MET A 121 -10.01 -10.54 -12.76
C MET A 121 -9.43 -11.29 -13.96
N HIS A 122 -8.55 -12.27 -13.75
CA HIS A 122 -8.07 -13.14 -14.83
C HIS A 122 -9.15 -14.13 -15.28
N ASP A 123 -9.92 -14.66 -14.32
CA ASP A 123 -10.98 -15.62 -14.60
C ASP A 123 -12.15 -14.99 -15.39
N LEU A 124 -12.37 -13.65 -15.30
CA LEU A 124 -13.36 -12.93 -16.11
C LEU A 124 -13.22 -13.15 -17.62
N LEU A 125 -12.01 -13.39 -18.09
CA LEU A 125 -11.72 -13.61 -19.50
C LEU A 125 -11.84 -15.09 -19.89
N SER A 126 -12.15 -15.95 -18.93
CA SER A 126 -12.32 -17.38 -19.14
C SER A 126 -13.79 -17.73 -19.25
N LEU A 127 -14.24 -18.17 -20.42
CA LEU A 127 -15.64 -18.53 -20.70
C LEU A 127 -16.20 -19.67 -19.82
N SER A 128 -15.34 -20.37 -19.07
CA SER A 128 -15.72 -21.52 -18.25
C SER A 128 -16.21 -21.20 -16.84
N THR A 129 -16.19 -19.94 -16.41
CA THR A 129 -16.42 -19.56 -14.99
C THR A 129 -17.46 -18.46 -14.78
N TYR A 130 -18.38 -18.29 -15.73
CA TYR A 130 -19.38 -17.20 -15.67
C TYR A 130 -20.44 -17.39 -14.57
N GLU A 131 -20.65 -18.62 -14.12
CA GLU A 131 -21.60 -18.90 -13.04
C GLU A 131 -21.06 -18.37 -11.71
N ASN A 132 -21.88 -17.59 -11.00
CA ASN A 132 -21.60 -16.98 -9.68
C ASN A 132 -20.52 -15.88 -9.66
N MET A 133 -20.15 -15.30 -10.79
CA MET A 133 -19.10 -14.28 -10.82
C MET A 133 -19.54 -12.99 -10.07
N ASP A 134 -20.80 -12.58 -10.22
CA ASP A 134 -21.33 -11.39 -9.54
C ASP A 134 -21.31 -11.55 -8.03
N ASP A 135 -21.70 -12.72 -7.51
CA ASP A 135 -21.64 -13.01 -6.07
C ASP A 135 -20.22 -12.98 -5.53
N ARG A 136 -19.26 -13.55 -6.26
CA ARG A 136 -17.85 -13.53 -5.88
C ARG A 136 -17.29 -12.11 -5.86
N PHE A 137 -17.64 -11.27 -6.83
CA PHE A 137 -17.23 -9.86 -6.83
C PHE A 137 -17.91 -9.07 -5.74
N LYS A 138 -19.17 -9.36 -5.42
CA LYS A 138 -19.90 -8.77 -4.29
C LYS A 138 -19.19 -9.06 -2.98
N GLU A 139 -18.92 -10.32 -2.68
CA GLU A 139 -18.19 -10.72 -1.48
C GLU A 139 -16.79 -10.06 -1.40
N SER A 140 -16.08 -10.06 -2.53
CA SER A 140 -14.77 -9.43 -2.62
C SER A 140 -14.84 -7.93 -2.40
N ALA A 141 -15.84 -7.22 -2.93
CA ALA A 141 -16.00 -5.78 -2.75
C ALA A 141 -16.31 -5.44 -1.29
N ILE A 142 -17.25 -6.15 -0.66
CA ILE A 142 -17.62 -5.94 0.75
C ILE A 142 -16.42 -6.20 1.67
N LYS A 143 -15.71 -7.33 1.47
CA LYS A 143 -14.50 -7.65 2.23
C LYS A 143 -13.41 -6.59 2.00
N GLY A 144 -13.24 -6.17 0.77
CA GLY A 144 -12.27 -5.15 0.40
C GLY A 144 -12.52 -3.79 1.04
N GLN A 145 -13.80 -3.34 1.14
CA GLN A 145 -14.16 -2.11 1.86
C GLN A 145 -13.76 -2.17 3.33
N SER A 146 -14.05 -3.29 4.00
CA SER A 146 -13.66 -3.49 5.40
C SER A 146 -12.13 -3.42 5.57
N LEU A 147 -11.38 -4.14 4.74
CA LEU A 147 -9.92 -4.13 4.76
C LEU A 147 -9.34 -2.74 4.48
N LEU A 148 -9.93 -2.00 3.54
CA LEU A 148 -9.52 -0.63 3.23
C LEU A 148 -9.78 0.31 4.40
N SER A 149 -10.94 0.21 5.07
CA SER A 149 -11.26 0.99 6.26
C SER A 149 -10.23 0.78 7.37
N ASP A 150 -9.90 -0.47 7.66
CA ASP A 150 -8.91 -0.81 8.70
C ASP A 150 -7.50 -0.37 8.30
N LEU A 151 -7.16 -0.49 7.02
CA LEU A 151 -5.89 0.04 6.49
C LEU A 151 -5.79 1.55 6.68
N TYR A 152 -6.88 2.31 6.48
CA TYR A 152 -6.91 3.75 6.74
C TYR A 152 -6.67 4.10 8.21
N LYS A 153 -7.26 3.34 9.15
CA LYS A 153 -7.03 3.50 10.59
C LYS A 153 -5.55 3.26 10.92
N SER A 154 -4.97 2.19 10.38
CA SER A 154 -3.54 1.87 10.56
C SER A 154 -2.63 2.94 9.95
N CYS A 155 -2.94 3.44 8.75
CA CYS A 155 -2.22 4.54 8.12
C CYS A 155 -2.30 5.85 8.93
N THR A 156 -3.43 6.09 9.58
CA THR A 156 -3.60 7.27 10.45
C THR A 156 -2.75 7.15 11.70
N LYS A 157 -2.74 5.96 12.33
CA LYS A 157 -1.87 5.66 13.48
C LYS A 157 -0.39 5.78 13.09
N PHE A 158 0.00 5.20 11.96
CA PHE A 158 1.35 5.32 11.40
C PHE A 158 1.78 6.77 11.24
N ARG A 159 0.92 7.62 10.64
CA ARG A 159 1.24 9.05 10.46
C ARG A 159 1.43 9.78 11.79
N LYS A 160 0.58 9.51 12.78
CA LYS A 160 0.69 10.11 14.10
C LYS A 160 2.03 9.78 14.75
N ILE A 161 2.48 8.53 14.68
CA ILE A 161 3.76 8.11 15.24
C ILE A 161 4.92 8.68 14.40
N PHE A 162 4.87 8.54 13.09
CA PHE A 162 5.94 8.95 12.18
C PHE A 162 6.25 10.46 12.23
N TYR A 163 5.25 11.29 12.50
CA TYR A 163 5.41 12.74 12.58
C TYR A 163 5.40 13.28 14.03
N SER A 164 5.41 12.41 15.04
CA SER A 164 5.53 12.88 16.42
C SER A 164 6.92 13.48 16.66
N ASP A 165 6.98 14.53 17.46
CA ASP A 165 8.24 15.22 17.78
C ASP A 165 9.23 14.34 18.56
N ASN A 166 8.73 13.31 19.23
CA ASN A 166 9.52 12.37 20.03
C ASN A 166 9.95 11.12 19.25
N TYR A 167 9.67 11.04 17.94
CA TYR A 167 10.02 9.87 17.15
C TYR A 167 11.42 10.02 16.57
N GLU A 168 12.39 9.29 17.14
CA GLU A 168 13.69 9.08 16.54
C GLU A 168 13.59 7.97 15.48
N PHE A 169 13.82 8.36 14.26
CA PHE A 169 13.74 7.44 13.14
C PHE A 169 15.01 6.60 13.05
N VAL A 170 14.94 5.37 13.53
CA VAL A 170 16.00 4.38 13.33
C VAL A 170 15.79 3.72 11.98
N PHE A 171 16.73 3.92 11.05
CA PHE A 171 16.68 3.30 9.73
C PHE A 171 17.11 1.85 9.83
N PRO A 172 16.23 0.88 9.53
CA PRO A 172 16.71 -0.48 9.40
C PRO A 172 17.65 -0.58 8.18
N GLU A 173 18.77 -1.22 8.35
CA GLU A 173 19.69 -1.55 7.25
C GLU A 173 19.14 -2.66 6.33
N ILE A 174 17.91 -2.50 5.87
CA ILE A 174 17.22 -3.50 5.06
C ILE A 174 17.31 -3.11 3.59
N ALA A 175 17.72 -4.06 2.77
CA ALA A 175 17.60 -3.93 1.33
C ALA A 175 16.12 -4.01 0.93
N MET A 176 15.60 -2.97 0.30
CA MET A 176 14.27 -3.01 -0.27
C MET A 176 14.21 -4.06 -1.39
N GLU A 177 13.24 -4.96 -1.35
CA GLU A 177 13.00 -5.91 -2.44
C GLU A 177 12.79 -5.18 -3.76
N GLY A 178 13.31 -5.77 -4.84
CA GLY A 178 13.25 -5.17 -6.17
C GLY A 178 14.21 -3.99 -6.41
N CYS A 179 15.03 -3.62 -5.43
CA CYS A 179 16.10 -2.65 -5.64
C CYS A 179 17.26 -3.34 -6.40
N ARG A 180 17.51 -2.91 -7.64
CA ARG A 180 18.63 -3.42 -8.45
C ARG A 180 20.02 -3.05 -7.91
N CYS A 181 20.08 -2.22 -6.88
CA CYS A 181 21.34 -1.84 -6.24
C CYS A 181 22.05 -3.02 -5.55
N LYS A 182 21.35 -4.15 -5.36
CA LYS A 182 21.89 -5.38 -4.76
C LYS A 182 22.86 -6.11 -5.68
N ASN A 183 22.65 -6.00 -6.99
CA ASN A 183 23.38 -6.79 -8.00
C ASN A 183 24.63 -6.10 -8.53
N SER A 184 24.84 -4.81 -8.21
CA SER A 184 26.00 -4.06 -8.73
C SER A 184 27.25 -4.19 -7.89
N ASN A 185 27.20 -4.84 -6.72
CA ASN A 185 28.36 -5.02 -5.84
C ASN A 185 28.98 -6.43 -5.90
N ASN A 186 28.42 -7.36 -6.69
CA ASN A 186 28.99 -8.69 -6.88
C ASN A 186 29.84 -8.82 -8.16
N GLU A 187 30.03 -7.72 -8.89
CA GLU A 187 30.93 -7.67 -10.06
C GLU A 187 32.10 -6.71 -9.78
N LYS A 188 32.93 -7.06 -8.80
CA LYS A 188 34.32 -6.57 -8.68
C LYS A 188 35.17 -7.61 -7.99
#